data_37267def6740a385e9b2c5d5304744f0
#
_entry.id   37267def6740a385e9b2c5d5304744f0
#
_cell.length_a   1.000
_cell.length_b   1.000
_cell.length_c   1.000
_cell.angle_alpha   90.00
_cell.angle_beta   90.00
_cell.angle_gamma   90.00
#
_symmetry.space_group_name_H-M   'P 1'
#
loop_
_entity.id
_entity.type
_entity.pdbx_description
1 polymer ?
#
loop_
_entity_poly.entity_id
_entity_poly.type
_entity_poly.pdbx_seq_one_letter_code
_entity_poly.pdbx_strand_id
1 'polypeptide(L)'
;MIKHYSVLLKESVDALNCRPDGIYVDGTVGRGGHSLEIARRLQTGQLYAFDLDEQALTESRQRLAEVADRVTLIRANFAQMQDELNLRGVHGVDGVVMDLGVSSPQFDDAQRGFSYRYEAQLDMRMDQSQPISAWNLVNELEEKELSALLWKYGEESYSRSIARQIVKARAVSPINTTFELVDVIKKALPAKVLNKKGHPAKQTFQALRIAVNRELDSLETGLQAAMSLLNLNGRIAVITFHSLEDRIVKEAFRQASSVEKIDPRIPLLPSQITQPKFRLISRKPILPSGEELAENNRSHSAKLRVLERIGD
;
A
#
# COMPACT_ATOMS: atom_id res chain seq x y z
N MET A 1 20.55 -1.38 17.76
CA MET A 1 19.17 -1.00 17.35
C MET A 1 19.20 -0.64 15.87
N ILE A 2 18.54 -1.40 15.04
CA ILE A 2 18.39 -1.07 13.60
C ILE A 2 17.49 0.17 13.56
N LYS A 3 18.04 1.32 13.14
CA LYS A 3 17.22 2.52 12.89
C LYS A 3 16.27 2.22 11.72
N HIS A 4 15.00 2.03 12.01
CA HIS A 4 13.99 1.93 10.95
C HIS A 4 13.65 3.33 10.45
N TYR A 5 14.09 3.64 9.24
CA TYR A 5 13.70 4.85 8.52
C TYR A 5 12.45 4.55 7.69
N SER A 6 11.44 5.42 7.77
CA SER A 6 10.32 5.39 6.82
C SER A 6 10.85 5.69 5.42
N VAL A 7 10.36 4.95 4.44
CA VAL A 7 10.82 5.09 3.04
C VAL A 7 10.34 6.43 2.47
N LEU A 8 11.22 7.15 1.75
CA LEU A 8 10.91 8.45 1.14
C LEU A 8 10.27 9.45 2.13
N LEU A 9 10.68 9.40 3.41
CA LEU A 9 10.06 10.17 4.49
C LEU A 9 10.06 11.67 4.19
N LYS A 10 11.21 12.21 3.86
CA LYS A 10 11.36 13.65 3.60
C LYS A 10 10.61 14.04 2.34
N GLU A 11 10.79 13.29 1.27
CA GLU A 11 10.20 13.55 -0.04
C GLU A 11 8.66 13.55 0.00
N SER A 12 8.07 12.61 0.73
CA SER A 12 6.60 12.51 0.83
C SER A 12 6.00 13.62 1.69
N VAL A 13 6.62 13.93 2.84
CA VAL A 13 6.11 14.98 3.74
C VAL A 13 6.36 16.38 3.16
N ASP A 14 7.49 16.59 2.48
CA ASP A 14 7.73 17.87 1.77
C ASP A 14 6.77 18.04 0.59
N ALA A 15 6.43 16.95 -0.11
CA ALA A 15 5.47 16.98 -1.20
C ALA A 15 4.06 17.35 -0.75
N LEU A 16 3.65 17.01 0.49
CA LEU A 16 2.36 17.43 1.05
C LEU A 16 2.25 18.94 1.24
N ASN A 17 3.37 19.67 1.32
CA ASN A 17 3.38 21.12 1.57
C ASN A 17 2.58 21.51 2.82
N CYS A 18 2.88 20.86 3.95
CA CYS A 18 2.11 20.96 5.18
C CYS A 18 1.98 22.40 5.69
N ARG A 19 0.74 22.82 5.99
CA ARG A 19 0.42 24.09 6.65
C ARG A 19 0.25 23.84 8.16
N PRO A 20 0.63 24.81 9.01
CA PRO A 20 0.55 24.63 10.47
C PRO A 20 -0.87 24.42 11.02
N ASP A 21 -1.88 24.90 10.31
CA ASP A 21 -3.31 24.86 10.65
C ASP A 21 -4.10 23.80 9.85
N GLY A 22 -3.42 23.02 8.97
CA GLY A 22 -4.07 22.11 8.05
C GLY A 22 -4.51 20.79 8.67
N ILE A 23 -5.39 20.09 7.98
CA ILE A 23 -5.90 18.76 8.34
C ILE A 23 -5.26 17.75 7.40
N TYR A 24 -4.61 16.74 7.98
CA TYR A 24 -3.89 15.71 7.21
C TYR A 24 -4.36 14.31 7.56
N VAL A 25 -4.13 13.39 6.63
CA VAL A 25 -4.38 11.95 6.81
C VAL A 25 -3.10 11.18 6.51
N ASP A 26 -2.75 10.27 7.42
CA ASP A 26 -1.82 9.18 7.15
C ASP A 26 -2.64 7.89 7.04
N GLY A 27 -2.78 7.36 5.83
CA GLY A 27 -3.59 6.17 5.56
C GLY A 27 -2.95 4.87 6.05
N THR A 28 -1.67 4.91 6.44
CA THR A 28 -0.83 3.74 6.72
C THR A 28 0.18 4.06 7.82
N VAL A 29 -0.32 4.34 9.04
CA VAL A 29 0.55 4.88 10.10
C VAL A 29 1.74 3.98 10.43
N GLY A 30 1.60 2.66 10.37
CA GLY A 30 2.65 1.72 10.70
C GLY A 30 3.31 2.04 12.04
N ARG A 31 4.62 2.36 12.02
CA ARG A 31 5.35 2.83 13.21
C ARG A 31 5.30 4.34 13.43
N GLY A 32 4.47 5.08 12.72
CA GLY A 32 4.26 6.51 12.91
C GLY A 32 5.39 7.42 12.41
N GLY A 33 6.20 6.98 11.45
CA GLY A 33 7.32 7.78 10.95
C GLY A 33 6.87 9.00 10.15
N HIS A 34 6.03 8.81 9.16
CA HIS A 34 5.41 9.89 8.38
C HIS A 34 4.51 10.75 9.26
N SER A 35 3.68 10.10 10.09
CA SER A 35 2.79 10.78 11.03
C SER A 35 3.53 11.73 11.98
N LEU A 36 4.66 11.30 12.55
CA LEU A 36 5.47 12.14 13.45
C LEU A 36 5.99 13.38 12.73
N GLU A 37 6.53 13.21 11.53
CA GLU A 37 7.10 14.31 10.77
C GLU A 37 6.04 15.29 10.28
N ILE A 38 4.84 14.81 9.91
CA ILE A 38 3.68 15.66 9.60
C ILE A 38 3.24 16.42 10.86
N ALA A 39 3.00 15.71 11.98
CA ALA A 39 2.48 16.31 13.21
C ALA A 39 3.43 17.36 13.81
N ARG A 40 4.74 17.21 13.64
CA ARG A 40 5.72 18.24 14.03
C ARG A 40 5.61 19.54 13.24
N ARG A 41 5.07 19.51 12.02
CA ARG A 41 4.83 20.71 11.19
C ARG A 41 3.53 21.40 11.55
N LEU A 42 2.63 20.74 12.28
CA LEU A 42 1.36 21.29 12.71
C LEU A 42 1.52 22.13 14.00
N GLN A 43 0.70 23.18 14.13
CA GLN A 43 0.57 24.00 15.33
C GLN A 43 -0.87 23.88 15.88
N THR A 44 -1.87 24.23 15.06
CA THR A 44 -3.29 24.14 15.39
C THR A 44 -4.02 23.12 14.50
N GLY A 45 -3.33 22.57 13.51
CA GLY A 45 -3.84 21.55 12.61
C GLY A 45 -3.96 20.18 13.27
N GLN A 46 -4.56 19.23 12.55
CA GLN A 46 -4.83 17.87 13.03
C GLN A 46 -4.38 16.81 12.02
N LEU A 47 -3.86 15.70 12.54
CA LEU A 47 -3.53 14.50 11.78
C LEU A 47 -4.43 13.34 12.19
N TYR A 48 -5.06 12.69 11.22
CA TYR A 48 -5.81 11.46 11.38
C TYR A 48 -4.99 10.31 10.77
N ALA A 49 -4.59 9.34 11.59
CA ALA A 49 -3.67 8.29 11.19
C ALA A 49 -4.32 6.91 11.31
N PHE A 50 -4.35 6.19 10.21
CA PHE A 50 -5.07 4.92 10.05
C PHE A 50 -4.12 3.73 10.04
N ASP A 51 -4.53 2.63 10.64
CA ASP A 51 -3.97 1.30 10.43
C ASP A 51 -5.00 0.22 10.79
N LEU A 52 -4.89 -0.94 10.15
CA LEU A 52 -5.66 -2.14 10.50
C LEU A 52 -5.00 -2.93 11.63
N ASP A 53 -3.68 -2.82 11.76
CA ASP A 53 -2.89 -3.62 12.68
C ASP A 53 -2.85 -2.96 14.07
N GLU A 54 -3.44 -3.61 15.05
CA GLU A 54 -3.45 -3.16 16.46
C GLU A 54 -2.04 -2.97 17.04
N GLN A 55 -1.10 -3.83 16.62
CA GLN A 55 0.29 -3.71 17.03
C GLN A 55 0.93 -2.43 16.47
N ALA A 56 0.68 -2.11 15.21
CA ALA A 56 1.14 -0.88 14.59
C ALA A 56 0.59 0.36 15.32
N LEU A 57 -0.70 0.36 15.65
CA LEU A 57 -1.32 1.46 16.42
C LEU A 57 -0.73 1.59 17.83
N THR A 58 -0.38 0.50 18.47
CA THR A 58 0.24 0.52 19.81
C THR A 58 1.66 1.10 19.75
N GLU A 59 2.48 0.67 18.79
CA GLU A 59 3.83 1.19 18.57
C GLU A 59 3.80 2.67 18.16
N SER A 60 2.89 3.04 17.26
CA SER A 60 2.75 4.43 16.81
C SER A 60 2.31 5.37 17.93
N ARG A 61 1.41 4.93 18.83
CA ARG A 61 0.98 5.72 20.01
C ARG A 61 2.16 6.09 20.90
N GLN A 62 3.09 5.18 21.11
CA GLN A 62 4.30 5.46 21.89
C GLN A 62 5.21 6.47 21.17
N ARG A 63 5.39 6.30 19.87
CA ARG A 63 6.26 7.17 19.07
C ARG A 63 5.68 8.58 18.90
N LEU A 64 4.36 8.71 18.85
CA LEU A 64 3.66 9.97 18.66
C LEU A 64 3.32 10.69 19.99
N ALA A 65 3.81 10.19 21.13
CA ALA A 65 3.46 10.72 22.45
C ALA A 65 3.75 12.24 22.60
N GLU A 66 4.82 12.74 21.99
CA GLU A 66 5.20 14.18 22.05
C GLU A 66 4.27 15.09 21.22
N VAL A 67 3.47 14.55 20.32
CA VAL A 67 2.54 15.25 19.42
C VAL A 67 1.11 14.71 19.54
N ALA A 68 0.80 14.03 20.64
CA ALA A 68 -0.47 13.32 20.82
C ALA A 68 -1.68 14.25 20.81
N ASP A 69 -1.51 15.52 21.13
CA ASP A 69 -2.54 16.57 21.06
C ASP A 69 -3.01 16.88 19.62
N ARG A 70 -2.21 16.56 18.63
CA ARG A 70 -2.43 16.82 17.19
C ARG A 70 -2.69 15.58 16.37
N VAL A 71 -2.73 14.38 17.00
CA VAL A 71 -2.86 13.11 16.28
C VAL A 71 -4.01 12.28 16.81
N THR A 72 -4.90 11.87 15.91
CA THR A 72 -5.97 10.90 16.20
C THR A 72 -5.65 9.58 15.47
N LEU A 73 -5.40 8.52 16.25
CA LEU A 73 -5.20 7.18 15.72
C LEU A 73 -6.54 6.48 15.50
N ILE A 74 -6.74 5.91 14.31
CA ILE A 74 -7.98 5.26 13.90
C ILE A 74 -7.69 3.83 13.46
N ARG A 75 -8.31 2.85 14.12
CA ARG A 75 -8.24 1.44 13.70
C ARG A 75 -9.27 1.19 12.61
N ALA A 76 -8.89 1.45 11.37
CA ALA A 76 -9.71 1.21 10.19
C ALA A 76 -8.82 1.07 8.95
N ASN A 77 -9.38 0.47 7.89
CA ASN A 77 -8.75 0.50 6.58
C ASN A 77 -8.82 1.93 6.01
N PHE A 78 -7.74 2.42 5.43
CA PHE A 78 -7.72 3.73 4.77
C PHE A 78 -8.76 3.86 3.63
N ALA A 79 -9.26 2.74 3.10
CA ALA A 79 -10.41 2.74 2.19
C ALA A 79 -11.68 3.31 2.81
N GLN A 80 -11.78 3.29 4.16
CA GLN A 80 -12.91 3.83 4.92
C GLN A 80 -12.67 5.26 5.41
N MET A 81 -11.58 5.93 4.96
CA MET A 81 -11.19 7.24 5.50
C MET A 81 -12.29 8.29 5.38
N GLN A 82 -13.09 8.25 4.32
CA GLN A 82 -14.19 9.22 4.14
C GLN A 82 -15.26 9.06 5.21
N ASP A 83 -15.70 7.83 5.47
CA ASP A 83 -16.73 7.55 6.46
C ASP A 83 -16.23 7.86 7.88
N GLU A 84 -15.03 7.43 8.20
CA GLU A 84 -14.39 7.64 9.50
C GLU A 84 -14.15 9.13 9.82
N LEU A 85 -13.76 9.91 8.82
CA LEU A 85 -13.58 11.36 8.97
C LEU A 85 -14.92 12.08 9.07
N ASN A 86 -15.92 11.71 8.28
CA ASN A 86 -17.28 12.26 8.36
C ASN A 86 -17.91 12.04 9.75
N LEU A 87 -17.72 10.87 10.36
CA LEU A 87 -18.17 10.56 11.72
C LEU A 87 -17.55 11.51 12.78
N ARG A 88 -16.38 12.09 12.46
CA ARG A 88 -15.65 13.06 13.31
C ARG A 88 -15.89 14.53 12.93
N GLY A 89 -16.82 14.78 12.00
CA GLY A 89 -17.14 16.12 11.52
C GLY A 89 -16.07 16.71 10.58
N VAL A 90 -15.20 15.88 10.01
CA VAL A 90 -14.15 16.30 9.05
C VAL A 90 -14.61 15.97 7.64
N HIS A 91 -14.88 17.00 6.84
CA HIS A 91 -15.41 16.86 5.49
C HIS A 91 -14.41 17.27 4.39
N GLY A 92 -13.21 17.69 4.79
CA GLY A 92 -12.13 18.04 3.87
C GLY A 92 -10.77 17.96 4.53
N VAL A 93 -9.73 17.63 3.76
CA VAL A 93 -8.35 17.50 4.23
C VAL A 93 -7.39 18.22 3.31
N ASP A 94 -6.27 18.72 3.85
CA ASP A 94 -5.25 19.46 3.10
C ASP A 94 -4.15 18.55 2.55
N GLY A 95 -4.09 17.31 3.02
CA GLY A 95 -3.19 16.32 2.44
C GLY A 95 -3.42 14.91 2.96
N VAL A 96 -3.05 13.95 2.12
CA VAL A 96 -3.11 12.52 2.42
C VAL A 96 -1.78 11.89 2.05
N VAL A 97 -1.16 11.15 2.97
CA VAL A 97 -0.04 10.26 2.68
C VAL A 97 -0.48 8.81 2.80
N MET A 98 0.00 7.96 1.89
CA MET A 98 -0.17 6.51 1.94
C MET A 98 1.18 5.86 1.62
N ASP A 99 1.75 5.13 2.58
CA ASP A 99 2.95 4.30 2.44
C ASP A 99 2.51 2.84 2.32
N LEU A 100 2.30 2.37 1.08
CA LEU A 100 1.63 1.10 0.80
C LEU A 100 2.50 -0.11 1.14
N GLY A 101 1.86 -1.26 1.26
CA GLY A 101 2.51 -2.54 1.52
C GLY A 101 2.56 -2.90 3.00
N VAL A 102 3.48 -3.79 3.36
CA VAL A 102 3.63 -4.30 4.73
C VAL A 102 4.58 -3.44 5.54
N SER A 103 4.20 -3.18 6.76
CA SER A 103 5.08 -2.51 7.72
C SER A 103 6.29 -3.39 8.07
N SER A 104 7.38 -2.72 8.51
CA SER A 104 8.59 -3.45 8.93
C SER A 104 8.33 -4.51 10.01
N PRO A 105 7.53 -4.23 11.06
CA PRO A 105 7.20 -5.25 12.06
C PRO A 105 6.52 -6.47 11.49
N GLN A 106 5.55 -6.28 10.59
CA GLN A 106 4.83 -7.40 9.96
C GLN A 106 5.77 -8.32 9.17
N PHE A 107 6.81 -7.74 8.55
CA PHE A 107 7.79 -8.50 7.77
C PHE A 107 8.87 -9.16 8.66
N ASP A 108 9.22 -8.50 9.77
CA ASP A 108 10.28 -8.93 10.67
C ASP A 108 9.77 -9.88 11.77
N ASP A 109 8.48 -9.83 12.09
CA ASP A 109 7.82 -10.80 12.97
C ASP A 109 7.58 -12.10 12.20
N ALA A 110 8.44 -13.08 12.46
CA ALA A 110 8.36 -14.38 11.82
C ALA A 110 6.97 -15.03 12.00
N GLN A 111 6.30 -14.83 13.14
CA GLN A 111 5.03 -15.49 13.45
C GLN A 111 3.87 -15.02 12.56
N ARG A 112 3.98 -13.84 11.94
CA ARG A 112 2.94 -13.28 11.07
C ARG A 112 2.88 -13.92 9.67
N GLY A 113 3.86 -14.73 9.29
CA GLY A 113 3.87 -15.51 8.04
C GLY A 113 4.04 -14.70 6.75
N PHE A 114 4.38 -13.40 6.80
CA PHE A 114 4.60 -12.57 5.60
C PHE A 114 5.88 -12.90 4.85
N SER A 115 6.86 -13.52 5.53
CA SER A 115 8.19 -13.75 4.98
C SER A 115 8.43 -15.22 4.63
N TYR A 116 8.93 -15.45 3.43
CA TYR A 116 9.44 -16.77 2.99
C TYR A 116 10.82 -17.12 3.57
N ARG A 117 11.41 -16.24 4.41
CA ARG A 117 12.75 -16.41 5.00
C ARG A 117 12.73 -17.09 6.36
N TYR A 118 11.59 -17.08 7.01
CA TYR A 118 11.39 -17.64 8.34
C TYR A 118 10.27 -18.67 8.29
N GLU A 119 10.40 -19.71 9.09
CA GLU A 119 9.33 -20.69 9.26
C GLU A 119 8.25 -20.12 10.18
N ALA A 120 7.02 -20.12 9.67
CA ALA A 120 5.84 -19.61 10.38
C ALA A 120 4.57 -20.25 9.83
N GLN A 121 3.47 -20.10 10.54
CA GLN A 121 2.13 -20.42 10.04
C GLN A 121 1.81 -19.57 8.80
N LEU A 122 1.05 -20.12 7.86
CA LEU A 122 0.59 -19.38 6.67
C LEU A 122 -0.56 -18.42 7.04
N ASP A 123 -0.25 -17.31 7.70
CA ASP A 123 -1.24 -16.32 8.14
C ASP A 123 -1.37 -15.16 7.12
N MET A 124 -0.42 -14.27 7.06
CA MET A 124 -0.35 -13.07 6.21
C MET A 124 -1.48 -12.05 6.43
N ARG A 125 -2.29 -12.14 7.49
CA ARG A 125 -3.34 -11.15 7.78
C ARG A 125 -2.74 -9.89 8.42
N MET A 126 -3.05 -8.72 7.91
CA MET A 126 -2.77 -7.44 8.57
C MET A 126 -3.72 -7.24 9.74
N ASP A 127 -5.02 -7.45 9.53
CA ASP A 127 -6.02 -7.54 10.57
C ASP A 127 -6.20 -9.01 11.00
N GLN A 128 -5.68 -9.36 12.18
CA GLN A 128 -5.77 -10.72 12.71
C GLN A 128 -7.20 -11.15 13.10
N SER A 129 -8.15 -10.23 13.16
CA SER A 129 -9.55 -10.54 13.45
C SER A 129 -10.33 -11.07 12.23
N GLN A 130 -9.81 -10.87 11.01
CA GLN A 130 -10.46 -11.39 9.80
C GLN A 130 -10.34 -12.93 9.72
N PRO A 131 -11.35 -13.63 9.15
CA PRO A 131 -11.38 -15.11 9.18
C PRO A 131 -10.44 -15.75 8.14
N ILE A 132 -10.17 -15.07 7.01
CA ILE A 132 -9.41 -15.64 5.88
C ILE A 132 -7.94 -15.29 5.99
N SER A 133 -7.10 -16.32 6.04
CA SER A 133 -5.64 -16.22 6.06
C SER A 133 -5.03 -16.80 4.77
N ALA A 134 -3.71 -16.74 4.62
CA ALA A 134 -3.01 -17.39 3.52
C ALA A 134 -3.19 -18.92 3.56
N TRP A 135 -3.38 -19.51 4.74
CA TRP A 135 -3.65 -20.93 4.89
C TRP A 135 -4.93 -21.33 4.16
N ASN A 136 -6.02 -20.57 4.33
CA ASN A 136 -7.28 -20.83 3.64
C ASN A 136 -7.12 -20.75 2.12
N LEU A 137 -6.45 -19.70 1.61
CA LEU A 137 -6.23 -19.56 0.17
C LEU A 137 -5.44 -20.74 -0.41
N VAL A 138 -4.40 -21.20 0.30
CA VAL A 138 -3.54 -22.30 -0.15
C VAL A 138 -4.25 -23.64 -0.05
N ASN A 139 -5.03 -23.89 1.03
CA ASN A 139 -5.57 -25.20 1.30
C ASN A 139 -7.01 -25.40 0.79
N GLU A 140 -7.78 -24.32 0.54
CA GLU A 140 -9.21 -24.44 0.24
C GLU A 140 -9.58 -24.02 -1.19
N LEU A 141 -8.87 -23.04 -1.80
CA LEU A 141 -9.20 -22.58 -3.15
C LEU A 141 -9.05 -23.67 -4.22
N GLU A 142 -9.92 -23.67 -5.21
CA GLU A 142 -9.78 -24.54 -6.37
C GLU A 142 -8.55 -24.21 -7.20
N GLU A 143 -7.97 -25.20 -7.94
CA GLU A 143 -6.73 -25.02 -8.73
C GLU A 143 -6.83 -23.82 -9.68
N LYS A 144 -7.98 -23.64 -10.34
CA LYS A 144 -8.20 -22.54 -11.30
C LYS A 144 -8.21 -21.17 -10.59
N GLU A 145 -8.86 -21.07 -9.46
CA GLU A 145 -8.93 -19.84 -8.66
C GLU A 145 -7.56 -19.47 -8.11
N LEU A 146 -6.85 -20.44 -7.54
CA LEU A 146 -5.49 -20.24 -7.04
C LEU A 146 -4.54 -19.80 -8.16
N SER A 147 -4.60 -20.45 -9.34
CA SER A 147 -3.80 -20.05 -10.51
C SER A 147 -4.12 -18.63 -10.97
N ALA A 148 -5.41 -18.26 -11.03
CA ALA A 148 -5.84 -16.91 -11.40
C ALA A 148 -5.36 -15.85 -10.39
N LEU A 149 -5.43 -16.17 -9.09
CA LEU A 149 -4.93 -15.32 -8.00
C LEU A 149 -3.43 -15.09 -8.14
N LEU A 150 -2.64 -16.15 -8.31
CA LEU A 150 -1.18 -16.07 -8.46
C LEU A 150 -0.76 -15.27 -9.69
N TRP A 151 -1.49 -15.41 -10.79
CA TRP A 151 -1.27 -14.62 -12.00
C TRP A 151 -1.64 -13.15 -11.79
N LYS A 152 -2.84 -12.87 -11.27
CA LYS A 152 -3.38 -11.52 -11.12
C LYS A 152 -2.57 -10.67 -10.15
N TYR A 153 -2.22 -11.21 -8.99
CA TYR A 153 -1.60 -10.47 -7.89
C TYR A 153 -0.09 -10.67 -7.75
N GLY A 154 0.45 -11.73 -8.35
CA GLY A 154 1.88 -12.00 -8.34
C GLY A 154 2.58 -11.70 -9.67
N GLU A 155 1.82 -11.53 -10.77
CA GLU A 155 2.38 -11.55 -12.13
C GLU A 155 3.25 -12.82 -12.33
N GLU A 156 2.83 -13.94 -11.69
CA GLU A 156 3.58 -15.20 -11.62
C GLU A 156 3.41 -16.02 -12.90
N SER A 157 4.45 -16.08 -13.70
CA SER A 157 4.43 -16.77 -15.00
C SER A 157 4.19 -18.28 -14.89
N TYR A 158 4.51 -18.87 -13.74
CA TYR A 158 4.33 -20.30 -13.46
C TYR A 158 3.09 -20.57 -12.61
N SER A 159 2.14 -19.64 -12.53
CA SER A 159 0.94 -19.71 -11.70
C SER A 159 0.18 -21.03 -11.81
N ARG A 160 0.00 -21.56 -13.04
CA ARG A 160 -0.68 -22.84 -13.29
C ARG A 160 0.08 -24.03 -12.71
N SER A 161 1.40 -24.04 -12.90
CA SER A 161 2.26 -25.12 -12.40
C SER A 161 2.31 -25.12 -10.88
N ILE A 162 2.43 -23.93 -10.27
CA ILE A 162 2.44 -23.75 -8.81
C ILE A 162 1.11 -24.15 -8.21
N ALA A 163 -0.03 -23.66 -8.76
CA ALA A 163 -1.36 -24.01 -8.29
C ALA A 163 -1.61 -25.53 -8.32
N ARG A 164 -1.29 -26.19 -9.45
CA ARG A 164 -1.38 -27.64 -9.57
C ARG A 164 -0.53 -28.36 -8.52
N GLN A 165 0.70 -27.93 -8.27
CA GLN A 165 1.59 -28.55 -7.30
C GLN A 165 1.10 -28.34 -5.88
N ILE A 166 0.52 -27.18 -5.55
CA ILE A 166 -0.12 -26.91 -4.26
C ILE A 166 -1.30 -27.85 -4.05
N VAL A 167 -2.22 -27.96 -5.01
CA VAL A 167 -3.39 -28.86 -4.92
C VAL A 167 -2.96 -30.31 -4.75
N LYS A 168 -1.93 -30.76 -5.49
CA LYS A 168 -1.37 -32.09 -5.36
C LYS A 168 -0.77 -32.32 -3.96
N ALA A 169 -0.04 -31.34 -3.42
CA ALA A 169 0.60 -31.48 -2.11
C ALA A 169 -0.42 -31.50 -0.98
N ARG A 170 -1.39 -30.57 -0.98
CA ARG A 170 -2.42 -30.50 0.06
C ARG A 170 -3.38 -31.69 0.09
N ALA A 171 -3.54 -32.40 -1.03
CA ALA A 171 -4.31 -33.65 -1.09
C ALA A 171 -3.67 -34.79 -0.26
N VAL A 172 -2.38 -34.70 0.04
CA VAL A 172 -1.67 -35.64 0.91
C VAL A 172 -1.67 -35.16 2.36
N SER A 173 -1.34 -33.87 2.57
CA SER A 173 -1.33 -33.21 3.88
C SER A 173 -1.49 -31.70 3.69
N PRO A 174 -2.29 -31.01 4.54
CA PRO A 174 -2.40 -29.57 4.48
C PRO A 174 -1.01 -28.89 4.54
N ILE A 175 -0.87 -27.79 3.81
CA ILE A 175 0.33 -26.96 3.81
C ILE A 175 0.15 -25.92 4.91
N ASN A 176 0.88 -26.05 6.01
CA ASN A 176 0.66 -25.25 7.22
C ASN A 176 1.66 -24.12 7.37
N THR A 177 2.88 -24.29 6.88
CA THR A 177 3.98 -23.35 7.12
C THR A 177 4.48 -22.69 5.84
N THR A 178 5.15 -21.55 6.03
CA THR A 178 5.81 -20.82 4.96
C THR A 178 6.87 -21.69 4.25
N PHE A 179 7.62 -22.51 4.99
CA PHE A 179 8.66 -23.36 4.42
C PHE A 179 8.07 -24.52 3.63
N GLU A 180 7.00 -25.15 4.11
CA GLU A 180 6.28 -26.17 3.33
C GLU A 180 5.79 -25.60 2.00
N LEU A 181 5.20 -24.38 2.00
CA LEU A 181 4.77 -23.71 0.78
C LEU A 181 5.96 -23.40 -0.15
N VAL A 182 7.07 -22.91 0.40
CA VAL A 182 8.29 -22.65 -0.39
C VAL A 182 8.79 -23.91 -1.08
N ASP A 183 8.78 -25.05 -0.41
CA ASP A 183 9.22 -26.32 -0.99
C ASP A 183 8.27 -26.83 -2.08
N VAL A 184 6.98 -26.64 -1.90
CA VAL A 184 5.97 -26.94 -2.94
C VAL A 184 6.18 -26.05 -4.17
N ILE A 185 6.43 -24.75 -3.99
CA ILE A 185 6.73 -23.81 -5.08
C ILE A 185 7.98 -24.24 -5.84
N LYS A 186 9.06 -24.56 -5.13
CA LYS A 186 10.32 -25.00 -5.76
C LYS A 186 10.12 -26.24 -6.63
N LYS A 187 9.31 -27.21 -6.18
CA LYS A 187 9.00 -28.43 -6.95
C LYS A 187 8.20 -28.13 -8.24
N ALA A 188 7.49 -27.00 -8.29
CA ALA A 188 6.70 -26.59 -9.44
C ALA A 188 7.50 -25.86 -10.51
N LEU A 189 8.72 -25.39 -10.17
CA LEU A 189 9.52 -24.51 -11.02
C LEU A 189 10.66 -25.25 -11.74
N PRO A 190 10.97 -24.87 -13.01
CA PRO A 190 12.14 -25.41 -13.71
C PRO A 190 13.45 -24.99 -13.03
N ALA A 191 14.47 -25.83 -13.11
CA ALA A 191 15.81 -25.55 -12.57
C ALA A 191 16.39 -24.19 -13.03
N LYS A 192 16.12 -23.80 -14.28
CA LYS A 192 16.55 -22.50 -14.83
C LYS A 192 15.98 -21.31 -14.05
N VAL A 193 14.77 -21.45 -13.47
CA VAL A 193 14.14 -20.39 -12.67
C VAL A 193 14.72 -20.36 -11.27
N LEU A 194 14.95 -21.50 -10.68
CA LEU A 194 15.55 -21.64 -9.34
C LEU A 194 16.94 -21.01 -9.24
N ASN A 195 17.68 -20.99 -10.37
CA ASN A 195 19.02 -20.41 -10.46
C ASN A 195 19.06 -18.92 -10.78
N LYS A 196 17.89 -18.25 -10.95
CA LYS A 196 17.83 -16.79 -11.19
C LYS A 196 18.08 -16.01 -9.88
N LYS A 197 18.55 -14.76 -10.05
CA LYS A 197 18.65 -13.81 -8.93
C LYS A 197 17.25 -13.54 -8.35
N GLY A 198 17.11 -13.61 -7.05
CA GLY A 198 15.86 -13.45 -6.32
C GLY A 198 15.29 -14.76 -5.77
N HIS A 199 14.37 -14.67 -4.85
CA HIS A 199 13.77 -15.85 -4.24
C HIS A 199 12.59 -16.36 -5.07
N PRO A 200 12.51 -17.67 -5.40
CA PRO A 200 11.49 -18.21 -6.31
C PRO A 200 10.05 -18.07 -5.78
N ALA A 201 9.86 -18.00 -4.46
CA ALA A 201 8.54 -17.84 -3.86
C ALA A 201 8.07 -16.36 -3.77
N LYS A 202 8.90 -15.38 -4.16
CA LYS A 202 8.58 -13.94 -3.96
C LYS A 202 7.25 -13.55 -4.55
N GLN A 203 6.97 -13.92 -5.80
CA GLN A 203 5.74 -13.54 -6.51
C GLN A 203 4.51 -14.25 -5.93
N THR A 204 4.66 -15.53 -5.56
CA THR A 204 3.57 -16.30 -4.92
C THR A 204 3.21 -15.71 -3.55
N PHE A 205 4.19 -15.37 -2.70
CA PHE A 205 3.94 -14.76 -1.39
C PHE A 205 3.31 -13.37 -1.54
N GLN A 206 3.78 -12.55 -2.49
CA GLN A 206 3.14 -11.27 -2.81
C GLN A 206 1.67 -11.47 -3.21
N ALA A 207 1.38 -12.43 -4.07
CA ALA A 207 0.02 -12.69 -4.54
C ALA A 207 -0.93 -13.08 -3.41
N LEU A 208 -0.48 -14.01 -2.54
CA LEU A 208 -1.26 -14.44 -1.38
C LEU A 208 -1.51 -13.27 -0.41
N ARG A 209 -0.47 -12.48 -0.10
CA ARG A 209 -0.58 -11.32 0.78
C ARG A 209 -1.60 -10.30 0.27
N ILE A 210 -1.50 -9.93 -1.01
CA ILE A 210 -2.42 -8.99 -1.65
C ILE A 210 -3.86 -9.52 -1.59
N ALA A 211 -4.05 -10.82 -1.84
CA ALA A 211 -5.36 -11.43 -1.83
C ALA A 211 -5.97 -11.51 -0.43
N VAL A 212 -5.19 -11.95 0.58
CA VAL A 212 -5.63 -12.03 1.98
C VAL A 212 -6.09 -10.66 2.49
N ASN A 213 -5.34 -9.61 2.19
CA ASN A 213 -5.60 -8.27 2.74
C ASN A 213 -6.40 -7.36 1.79
N ARG A 214 -6.79 -7.85 0.61
CA ARG A 214 -7.52 -7.09 -0.43
C ARG A 214 -6.83 -5.74 -0.72
N GLU A 215 -5.49 -5.75 -0.79
CA GLU A 215 -4.66 -4.55 -0.82
C GLU A 215 -4.99 -3.64 -2.02
N LEU A 216 -5.17 -4.22 -3.21
CA LEU A 216 -5.45 -3.43 -4.42
C LEU A 216 -6.87 -2.86 -4.45
N ASP A 217 -7.88 -3.60 -3.96
CA ASP A 217 -9.25 -3.10 -3.82
C ASP A 217 -9.30 -1.93 -2.83
N SER A 218 -8.60 -2.09 -1.69
CA SER A 218 -8.47 -1.02 -0.69
C SER A 218 -7.75 0.21 -1.25
N LEU A 219 -6.72 0.00 -2.08
CA LEU A 219 -6.00 1.10 -2.73
C LEU A 219 -6.91 1.88 -3.68
N GLU A 220 -7.65 1.21 -4.56
CA GLU A 220 -8.57 1.87 -5.48
C GLU A 220 -9.64 2.69 -4.75
N THR A 221 -10.27 2.10 -3.72
CA THR A 221 -11.28 2.78 -2.91
C THR A 221 -10.68 3.94 -2.11
N GLY A 222 -9.51 3.73 -1.49
CA GLY A 222 -8.83 4.76 -0.70
C GLY A 222 -8.35 5.95 -1.54
N LEU A 223 -7.89 5.73 -2.78
CA LEU A 223 -7.56 6.81 -3.70
C LEU A 223 -8.79 7.66 -4.07
N GLN A 224 -9.93 7.02 -4.31
CA GLN A 224 -11.18 7.74 -4.59
C GLN A 224 -11.63 8.57 -3.38
N ALA A 225 -11.59 7.98 -2.19
CA ALA A 225 -11.91 8.68 -0.94
C ALA A 225 -10.96 9.86 -0.70
N ALA A 226 -9.65 9.68 -0.87
CA ALA A 226 -8.67 10.74 -0.72
C ALA A 226 -8.90 11.88 -1.71
N MET A 227 -9.15 11.59 -2.99
CA MET A 227 -9.43 12.61 -4.00
C MET A 227 -10.73 13.38 -3.70
N SER A 228 -11.78 12.72 -3.17
CA SER A 228 -13.05 13.38 -2.84
C SER A 228 -12.94 14.31 -1.63
N LEU A 229 -12.11 13.94 -0.65
CA LEU A 229 -11.89 14.71 0.58
C LEU A 229 -10.92 15.88 0.42
N LEU A 230 -10.10 15.87 -0.63
CA LEU A 230 -9.00 16.82 -0.75
C LEU A 230 -9.49 18.25 -0.96
N ASN A 231 -9.06 19.19 -0.12
CA ASN A 231 -9.30 20.62 -0.26
C ASN A 231 -8.54 21.21 -1.45
N LEU A 232 -8.95 22.39 -1.91
CA LEU A 232 -8.20 23.13 -2.94
C LEU A 232 -6.76 23.38 -2.49
N ASN A 233 -5.80 23.15 -3.37
CA ASN A 233 -4.34 23.14 -3.11
C ASN A 233 -3.87 22.03 -2.16
N GLY A 234 -4.73 21.12 -1.74
CA GLY A 234 -4.36 19.94 -1.00
C GLY A 234 -3.62 18.92 -1.89
N ARG A 235 -2.85 18.01 -1.28
CA ARG A 235 -2.03 17.03 -1.99
C ARG A 235 -2.17 15.61 -1.47
N ILE A 236 -2.12 14.66 -2.39
CA ILE A 236 -2.05 13.23 -2.09
C ILE A 236 -0.67 12.73 -2.49
N ALA A 237 0.04 12.12 -1.54
CA ALA A 237 1.36 11.52 -1.72
C ALA A 237 1.26 10.01 -1.48
N VAL A 238 1.56 9.20 -2.50
CA VAL A 238 1.44 7.73 -2.41
C VAL A 238 2.78 7.08 -2.74
N ILE A 239 3.28 6.27 -1.81
CA ILE A 239 4.47 5.45 -1.95
C ILE A 239 4.03 4.04 -2.29
N THR A 240 4.59 3.47 -3.37
CA THR A 240 4.28 2.13 -3.88
C THR A 240 5.54 1.28 -3.94
N PHE A 241 5.44 -0.05 -3.77
CA PHE A 241 6.59 -0.96 -3.73
C PHE A 241 6.59 -2.03 -4.82
N HIS A 242 5.49 -2.17 -5.55
CA HIS A 242 5.43 -3.10 -6.68
C HIS A 242 4.63 -2.55 -7.86
N SER A 243 4.75 -3.23 -9.00
CA SER A 243 4.20 -2.81 -10.30
C SER A 243 2.69 -2.61 -10.31
N LEU A 244 1.95 -3.44 -9.58
CA LEU A 244 0.49 -3.39 -9.55
C LEU A 244 -0.01 -2.14 -8.83
N GLU A 245 0.55 -1.83 -7.64
CA GLU A 245 0.25 -0.59 -6.92
C GLU A 245 0.59 0.63 -7.76
N ASP A 246 1.81 0.69 -8.30
CA ASP A 246 2.28 1.83 -9.10
C ASP A 246 1.41 2.06 -10.34
N ARG A 247 0.89 0.97 -10.93
CA ARG A 247 -0.02 1.02 -12.09
C ARG A 247 -1.36 1.64 -11.70
N ILE A 248 -1.96 1.21 -10.59
CA ILE A 248 -3.24 1.74 -10.10
C ILE A 248 -3.10 3.23 -9.76
N VAL A 249 -2.11 3.62 -8.96
CA VAL A 249 -1.89 5.03 -8.57
C VAL A 249 -1.62 5.89 -9.80
N LYS A 250 -0.74 5.45 -10.71
CA LYS A 250 -0.43 6.15 -11.94
C LYS A 250 -1.66 6.37 -12.80
N GLU A 251 -2.50 5.35 -12.95
CA GLU A 251 -3.69 5.41 -13.78
C GLU A 251 -4.76 6.32 -13.16
N ALA A 252 -5.04 6.19 -11.86
CA ALA A 252 -5.98 7.03 -11.13
C ALA A 252 -5.56 8.51 -11.20
N PHE A 253 -4.29 8.80 -10.93
CA PHE A 253 -3.78 10.18 -10.98
C PHE A 253 -3.78 10.76 -12.39
N ARG A 254 -3.46 9.94 -13.40
CA ARG A 254 -3.52 10.34 -14.80
C ARG A 254 -4.96 10.68 -15.22
N GLN A 255 -5.93 9.86 -14.85
CA GLN A 255 -7.34 10.10 -15.16
C GLN A 255 -7.84 11.38 -14.50
N ALA A 256 -7.57 11.56 -13.20
CA ALA A 256 -7.97 12.74 -12.43
C ALA A 256 -7.35 14.05 -12.98
N SER A 257 -6.13 13.98 -13.52
CA SER A 257 -5.39 15.16 -14.03
C SER A 257 -5.54 15.38 -15.55
N SER A 258 -6.34 14.57 -16.24
CA SER A 258 -6.56 14.71 -17.68
C SER A 258 -7.85 15.44 -17.98
N VAL A 259 -7.82 16.28 -19.01
CA VAL A 259 -9.04 16.82 -19.61
C VAL A 259 -9.77 15.72 -20.35
N GLU A 260 -11.09 15.71 -20.27
CA GLU A 260 -11.93 14.80 -21.05
C GLU A 260 -11.57 14.94 -22.55
N LYS A 261 -11.32 13.80 -23.20
CA LYS A 261 -11.02 13.82 -24.65
C LYS A 261 -12.26 14.20 -25.41
N ILE A 262 -12.32 15.43 -25.85
CA ILE A 262 -13.39 15.91 -26.73
C ILE A 262 -13.03 15.52 -28.16
N ASP A 263 -14.01 15.11 -28.95
CA ASP A 263 -13.82 14.82 -30.37
C ASP A 263 -13.28 16.11 -31.05
N PRO A 264 -12.10 16.07 -31.71
CA PRO A 264 -11.50 17.24 -32.37
C PRO A 264 -12.39 17.89 -33.43
N ARG A 265 -13.46 17.21 -33.88
CA ARG A 265 -14.44 17.70 -34.85
C ARG A 265 -15.50 18.62 -34.23
N ILE A 266 -15.63 18.62 -32.89
CA ILE A 266 -16.58 19.49 -32.20
C ILE A 266 -15.88 20.82 -31.94
N PRO A 267 -16.27 21.91 -32.59
CA PRO A 267 -15.71 23.24 -32.33
C PRO A 267 -16.20 23.73 -30.95
N LEU A 268 -15.34 23.69 -29.96
CA LEU A 268 -15.62 24.22 -28.62
C LEU A 268 -14.90 25.54 -28.41
N LEU A 269 -15.60 26.43 -27.74
CA LEU A 269 -14.97 27.65 -27.20
C LEU A 269 -14.02 27.26 -26.03
N PRO A 270 -12.91 27.98 -25.82
CA PRO A 270 -12.01 27.73 -24.70
C PRO A 270 -12.71 27.67 -23.33
N SER A 271 -13.80 28.43 -23.15
CA SER A 271 -14.64 28.43 -21.96
C SER A 271 -15.48 27.16 -21.75
N GLN A 272 -15.67 26.36 -22.80
CA GLN A 272 -16.42 25.10 -22.75
C GLN A 272 -15.52 23.88 -22.47
N ILE A 273 -14.19 24.09 -22.44
CA ILE A 273 -13.24 23.03 -22.13
C ILE A 273 -13.12 22.95 -20.61
N THR A 274 -13.65 21.87 -20.05
CA THR A 274 -13.54 21.60 -18.61
C THR A 274 -12.08 21.42 -18.24
N GLN A 275 -11.55 22.26 -17.37
CA GLN A 275 -10.19 22.08 -16.85
C GLN A 275 -10.16 20.92 -15.85
N PRO A 276 -9.05 20.16 -15.77
CA PRO A 276 -8.94 19.08 -14.81
C PRO A 276 -8.95 19.65 -13.38
N LYS A 277 -9.65 18.97 -12.48
CA LYS A 277 -9.70 19.36 -11.05
C LYS A 277 -8.37 19.10 -10.33
N PHE A 278 -7.50 18.28 -10.92
CA PHE A 278 -6.24 17.86 -10.32
C PHE A 278 -5.07 18.06 -11.26
N ARG A 279 -3.87 18.15 -10.68
CA ARG A 279 -2.60 18.29 -11.40
C ARG A 279 -1.58 17.28 -10.83
N LEU A 280 -0.82 16.62 -11.72
CA LEU A 280 0.36 15.86 -11.30
C LEU A 280 1.49 16.83 -10.91
N ILE A 281 2.04 16.69 -9.71
CA ILE A 281 3.23 17.46 -9.29
C ILE A 281 4.44 17.01 -10.09
N SER A 282 4.54 15.71 -10.39
CA SER A 282 5.59 15.18 -11.27
C SER A 282 5.01 14.09 -12.17
N ARG A 283 5.36 14.13 -13.48
CA ARG A 283 4.97 13.07 -14.44
C ARG A 283 5.69 11.74 -14.16
N LYS A 284 6.95 11.80 -13.70
CA LYS A 284 7.74 10.65 -13.29
C LYS A 284 7.60 10.45 -11.77
N PRO A 285 7.66 9.21 -11.27
CA PRO A 285 7.71 9.01 -9.83
C PRO A 285 9.00 9.61 -9.26
N ILE A 286 8.91 10.10 -8.03
CA ILE A 286 10.08 10.45 -7.22
C ILE A 286 10.64 9.14 -6.68
N LEU A 287 11.95 8.95 -6.81
CA LEU A 287 12.67 7.74 -6.37
C LEU A 287 13.51 8.06 -5.14
N PRO A 288 13.83 7.06 -4.31
CA PRO A 288 14.73 7.21 -3.19
C PRO A 288 16.11 7.72 -3.62
N SER A 289 16.73 8.50 -2.76
CA SER A 289 18.10 9.00 -2.98
C SER A 289 19.13 7.86 -2.94
N GLY A 290 20.32 8.10 -3.48
CA GLY A 290 21.42 7.13 -3.41
C GLY A 290 21.82 6.80 -1.97
N GLU A 291 21.72 7.77 -1.05
CA GLU A 291 21.98 7.58 0.38
C GLU A 291 20.93 6.68 1.03
N GLU A 292 19.64 6.93 0.75
CA GLU A 292 18.55 6.08 1.25
C GLU A 292 18.66 4.64 0.73
N LEU A 293 19.00 4.46 -0.56
CA LEU A 293 19.21 3.13 -1.15
C LEU A 293 20.34 2.35 -0.49
N ALA A 294 21.38 3.03 -0.03
CA ALA A 294 22.50 2.41 0.67
C ALA A 294 22.16 2.00 2.10
N GLU A 295 21.32 2.79 2.80
CA GLU A 295 20.97 2.58 4.20
C GLU A 295 19.71 1.72 4.39
N ASN A 296 18.73 1.82 3.46
CA ASN A 296 17.44 1.16 3.56
C ASN A 296 17.15 0.24 2.38
N ASN A 297 17.45 -1.05 2.54
CA ASN A 297 17.24 -2.05 1.49
C ASN A 297 15.76 -2.17 1.02
N ARG A 298 14.79 -1.66 1.80
CA ARG A 298 13.35 -1.70 1.44
C ARG A 298 12.96 -0.59 0.46
N SER A 299 13.76 0.47 0.34
CA SER A 299 13.50 1.59 -0.56
C SER A 299 13.76 1.27 -2.05
N HIS A 300 14.48 0.18 -2.36
CA HIS A 300 14.91 -0.15 -3.73
C HIS A 300 13.78 -0.20 -4.78
N SER A 301 12.58 -0.59 -4.38
CA SER A 301 11.42 -0.65 -5.29
C SER A 301 10.43 0.49 -5.10
N ALA A 302 10.69 1.39 -4.15
CA ALA A 302 9.79 2.46 -3.79
C ALA A 302 9.67 3.51 -4.89
N LYS A 303 8.43 4.00 -5.06
CA LYS A 303 8.09 5.09 -5.99
C LYS A 303 7.05 5.99 -5.34
N LEU A 304 7.36 7.26 -5.23
CA LEU A 304 6.41 8.26 -4.75
C LEU A 304 5.74 8.98 -5.92
N ARG A 305 4.41 9.05 -5.88
CA ARG A 305 3.60 9.86 -6.80
C ARG A 305 2.78 10.88 -6.03
N VAL A 306 2.65 12.07 -6.60
CA VAL A 306 1.96 13.19 -5.95
C VAL A 306 0.95 13.82 -6.89
N LEU A 307 -0.28 13.99 -6.38
CA LEU A 307 -1.40 14.65 -7.02
C LEU A 307 -1.81 15.87 -6.20
N GLU A 308 -2.18 16.98 -6.85
CA GLU A 308 -2.66 18.19 -6.21
C GLU A 308 -4.04 18.57 -6.74
N ARG A 309 -4.96 18.99 -5.88
CA ARG A 309 -6.25 19.56 -6.29
C ARG A 309 -6.07 21.02 -6.66
N ILE A 310 -6.47 21.42 -7.88
CA ILE A 310 -6.31 22.76 -8.44
C ILE A 310 -7.63 23.41 -8.87
N GLY A 311 -8.75 22.69 -8.75
CA GLY A 311 -10.08 23.17 -9.14
C GLY A 311 -11.20 22.48 -8.35
N ASP A 312 -12.40 23.04 -8.44
CA ASP A 312 -13.63 22.56 -7.80
C ASP A 312 -14.36 21.49 -8.60
#